data_376f165cbffeccb46ffc3db68dc71ebf
#
_entry.id   376f165cbffeccb46ffc3db68dc71ebf
#
_cell.length_a   1.000
_cell.length_b   1.000
_cell.length_c   1.000
_cell.angle_alpha   90.00
_cell.angle_beta   90.00
_cell.angle_gamma   90.00
#
_symmetry.space_group_name_H-M   'P 1'
#
loop_
_entity.id
_entity.type
_entity.pdbx_description
1 polymer ?
#
loop_
_entity_poly.entity_id
_entity_poly.type
_entity_poly.pdbx_seq_one_letter_code
_entity_poly.pdbx_strand_id
1 'polypeptide(L)'
;MAGKLSAEDRVALAEATIAERKPVDYLAPEACPYKVEIGSLSDKFEPNLFNHRRHVSSLMKRIEGDNLAKAFHSEPEILCATCHHRSPLSATPPKCGSCHSAKIDPRVPERPTLKAAYHLQCMGCHDGMDVARPLDTSCASCHKPRATENAN
;
A
#
# COMPACT_ATOMS: atom_id res chain seq x y z
N MET A 1 -14.78 34.72 7.22
CA MET A 1 -15.53 33.65 7.93
C MET A 1 -16.14 32.77 6.86
N ALA A 2 -15.70 31.52 6.76
CA ALA A 2 -16.31 30.56 5.85
C ALA A 2 -17.67 30.16 6.43
N GLY A 3 -18.78 30.50 5.74
CA GLY A 3 -20.13 30.13 6.14
C GLY A 3 -20.26 28.60 6.20
N LYS A 4 -20.99 28.10 7.20
CA LYS A 4 -21.36 26.69 7.25
C LYS A 4 -22.33 26.40 6.10
N LEU A 5 -21.98 25.45 5.24
CA LEU A 5 -22.89 24.97 4.21
C LEU A 5 -24.18 24.42 4.82
N SER A 6 -25.31 24.69 4.19
CA SER A 6 -26.59 24.08 4.55
C SER A 6 -26.55 22.56 4.38
N ALA A 7 -27.52 21.84 4.91
CA ALA A 7 -27.60 20.38 4.71
C ALA A 7 -27.80 20.05 3.22
N GLU A 8 -28.60 20.83 2.51
CA GLU A 8 -28.88 20.68 1.08
C GLU A 8 -27.64 20.95 0.24
N ASP A 9 -26.87 22.01 0.56
CA ASP A 9 -25.61 22.30 -0.16
C ASP A 9 -24.55 21.18 0.05
N ARG A 10 -24.52 20.56 1.22
CA ARG A 10 -23.62 19.43 1.48
C ARG A 10 -23.98 18.21 0.65
N VAL A 11 -25.28 17.91 0.52
CA VAL A 11 -25.75 16.81 -0.31
C VAL A 11 -25.42 17.09 -1.77
N ALA A 12 -25.75 18.27 -2.28
CA ALA A 12 -25.45 18.67 -3.65
C ALA A 12 -23.95 18.63 -3.96
N LEU A 13 -23.10 19.08 -3.02
CA LEU A 13 -21.64 19.02 -3.18
C LEU A 13 -21.13 17.57 -3.17
N ALA A 14 -21.70 16.71 -2.31
CA ALA A 14 -21.33 15.29 -2.29
C ALA A 14 -21.74 14.58 -3.59
N GLU A 15 -22.95 14.83 -4.09
CA GLU A 15 -23.43 14.27 -5.37
C GLU A 15 -22.57 14.76 -6.55
N ALA A 16 -22.25 16.05 -6.61
CA ALA A 16 -21.36 16.60 -7.63
C ALA A 16 -19.96 15.96 -7.57
N THR A 17 -19.41 15.80 -6.35
CA THR A 17 -18.11 15.15 -6.15
C THR A 17 -18.12 13.69 -6.56
N ILE A 18 -19.23 12.96 -6.33
CA ILE A 18 -19.39 11.58 -6.75
C ILE A 18 -19.51 11.51 -8.28
N ALA A 19 -20.28 12.41 -8.89
CA ALA A 19 -20.45 12.46 -10.33
C ALA A 19 -19.16 12.82 -11.09
N GLU A 20 -18.29 13.62 -10.49
CA GLU A 20 -16.97 13.95 -11.05
C GLU A 20 -15.97 12.80 -10.91
N ARG A 21 -16.22 11.83 -10.04
CA ARG A 21 -15.39 10.62 -9.94
C ARG A 21 -15.58 9.80 -11.21
N LYS A 22 -14.68 9.96 -12.16
CA LYS A 22 -14.61 9.03 -13.29
C LYS A 22 -14.46 7.62 -12.73
N PRO A 23 -15.24 6.64 -13.21
CA PRO A 23 -14.99 5.24 -12.90
C PRO A 23 -13.51 4.96 -13.21
N VAL A 24 -12.78 4.48 -12.24
CA VAL A 24 -11.41 4.01 -12.51
C VAL A 24 -11.58 2.74 -13.32
N ASP A 25 -11.03 2.71 -14.53
CA ASP A 25 -11.03 1.50 -15.32
C ASP A 25 -10.43 0.37 -14.47
N TYR A 26 -11.11 -0.77 -14.45
CA TYR A 26 -10.66 -1.95 -13.73
C TYR A 26 -9.22 -2.27 -14.10
N LEU A 27 -8.34 -2.21 -13.12
CA LEU A 27 -6.95 -2.60 -13.27
C LEU A 27 -6.84 -4.12 -13.10
N ALA A 28 -6.81 -4.82 -14.21
CA ALA A 28 -6.51 -6.24 -14.18
C ALA A 28 -5.16 -6.47 -13.46
N PRO A 29 -5.02 -7.55 -12.68
CA PRO A 29 -3.75 -7.87 -12.00
C PRO A 29 -2.54 -7.87 -12.94
N GLU A 30 -2.77 -8.19 -14.20
CA GLU A 30 -1.75 -8.23 -15.26
C GLU A 30 -1.23 -6.83 -15.63
N ALA A 31 -2.02 -5.80 -15.43
CA ALA A 31 -1.62 -4.41 -15.65
C ALA A 31 -0.70 -3.89 -14.52
N CYS A 32 -0.70 -4.55 -13.35
CA CYS A 32 0.17 -4.20 -12.26
C CYS A 32 1.63 -4.57 -12.57
N PRO A 33 2.62 -3.79 -12.09
CA PRO A 33 4.03 -4.15 -12.20
C PRO A 33 4.29 -5.55 -11.66
N TYR A 34 5.08 -6.35 -12.36
CA TYR A 34 5.45 -7.69 -11.89
C TYR A 34 6.22 -7.63 -10.57
N LYS A 35 7.22 -6.75 -10.54
CA LYS A 35 8.06 -6.48 -9.36
C LYS A 35 8.22 -4.97 -9.17
N VAL A 36 8.36 -4.57 -7.93
CA VAL A 36 8.67 -3.19 -7.54
C VAL A 36 9.91 -3.21 -6.66
N GLU A 37 10.89 -2.37 -7.00
CA GLU A 37 12.08 -2.19 -6.17
C GLU A 37 11.78 -1.23 -5.02
N ILE A 38 12.04 -1.70 -3.80
CA ILE A 38 11.93 -0.92 -2.56
C ILE A 38 13.35 -0.72 -2.03
N GLY A 39 13.94 0.44 -2.35
CA GLY A 39 15.35 0.68 -2.07
C GLY A 39 15.70 2.11 -1.68
N SER A 40 14.73 3.03 -1.56
CA SER A 40 14.99 4.45 -1.29
C SER A 40 15.72 4.73 0.03
N LEU A 41 15.66 3.81 0.99
CA LEU A 41 16.40 3.85 2.27
C LEU A 41 17.41 2.71 2.40
N SER A 42 17.71 2.00 1.32
CA SER A 42 18.64 0.88 1.36
C SER A 42 20.07 1.39 1.56
N ASP A 43 20.72 0.93 2.62
CA ASP A 43 22.10 1.24 2.99
C ASP A 43 22.88 -0.07 3.20
N LYS A 44 22.72 -0.70 4.36
CA LYS A 44 23.39 -1.97 4.72
C LYS A 44 22.87 -3.18 3.95
N PHE A 45 21.69 -3.08 3.40
CA PHE A 45 21.00 -4.16 2.68
C PHE A 45 20.79 -3.78 1.22
N GLU A 46 20.67 -4.78 0.37
CA GLU A 46 20.24 -4.60 -1.01
C GLU A 46 18.78 -4.08 -1.05
N PRO A 47 18.37 -3.37 -2.11
CA PRO A 47 16.96 -3.08 -2.33
C PRO A 47 16.12 -4.36 -2.35
N ASN A 48 14.95 -4.32 -1.73
CA ASN A 48 14.00 -5.43 -1.79
C ASN A 48 13.26 -5.42 -3.13
N LEU A 49 13.25 -6.56 -3.82
CA LEU A 49 12.46 -6.77 -5.04
C LEU A 49 11.09 -7.36 -4.67
N PHE A 50 10.16 -6.49 -4.36
CA PHE A 50 8.81 -6.86 -3.98
C PHE A 50 8.03 -7.47 -5.17
N ASN A 51 7.55 -8.69 -5.02
CA ASN A 51 6.75 -9.38 -6.03
C ASN A 51 5.30 -8.86 -6.04
N HIS A 52 5.09 -7.67 -6.60
CA HIS A 52 3.82 -6.95 -6.54
C HIS A 52 2.65 -7.76 -7.10
N ARG A 53 2.75 -8.22 -8.35
CA ARG A 53 1.68 -8.98 -9.01
C ARG A 53 1.32 -10.26 -8.27
N ARG A 54 2.33 -10.96 -7.71
CA ARG A 54 2.09 -12.17 -6.92
C ARG A 54 1.27 -11.87 -5.67
N HIS A 55 1.52 -10.74 -4.99
CA HIS A 55 0.73 -10.35 -3.81
C HIS A 55 -0.71 -10.05 -4.20
N VAL A 56 -0.94 -9.26 -5.26
CA VAL A 56 -2.29 -8.99 -5.77
C VAL A 56 -3.02 -10.28 -6.09
N SER A 57 -2.44 -11.17 -6.89
CA SER A 57 -3.07 -12.44 -7.28
C SER A 57 -3.33 -13.36 -6.08
N SER A 58 -2.43 -13.40 -5.09
CA SER A 58 -2.61 -14.24 -3.90
C SER A 58 -3.72 -13.73 -3.01
N LEU A 59 -3.84 -12.40 -2.85
CA LEU A 59 -4.90 -11.78 -2.08
C LEU A 59 -6.26 -11.92 -2.75
N MET A 60 -6.35 -11.76 -4.07
CA MET A 60 -7.59 -12.02 -4.83
C MET A 60 -8.09 -13.44 -4.63
N LYS A 61 -7.21 -14.43 -4.71
CA LYS A 61 -7.58 -15.85 -4.46
C LYS A 61 -8.10 -16.07 -3.04
N ARG A 62 -7.53 -15.40 -2.03
CA ARG A 62 -8.03 -15.48 -0.65
C ARG A 62 -9.42 -14.87 -0.53
N ILE A 63 -9.66 -13.71 -1.13
CA ILE A 63 -10.97 -13.06 -1.15
C ILE A 63 -12.01 -13.97 -1.84
N GLU A 64 -11.66 -14.58 -2.97
CA GLU A 64 -12.54 -15.51 -3.68
C GLU A 64 -12.92 -16.74 -2.84
N GLY A 65 -12.05 -17.18 -1.95
CA GLY A 65 -12.26 -18.32 -1.05
C GLY A 65 -13.05 -18.00 0.23
N ASP A 66 -13.28 -16.73 0.54
CA ASP A 66 -13.86 -16.28 1.81
C ASP A 66 -15.09 -15.38 1.56
N ASN A 67 -16.27 -15.84 2.01
CA ASN A 67 -17.53 -15.12 1.81
C ASN A 67 -17.58 -13.77 2.56
N LEU A 68 -16.95 -13.67 3.73
CA LEU A 68 -16.89 -12.43 4.49
C LEU A 68 -15.95 -11.44 3.79
N ALA A 69 -14.79 -11.90 3.36
CA ALA A 69 -13.86 -11.07 2.59
C ALA A 69 -14.50 -10.55 1.29
N LYS A 70 -15.26 -11.37 0.57
CA LYS A 70 -16.03 -10.95 -0.61
C LYS A 70 -17.02 -9.83 -0.30
N ALA A 71 -17.69 -9.90 0.85
CA ALA A 71 -18.67 -8.87 1.22
C ALA A 71 -18.03 -7.48 1.43
N PHE A 72 -16.77 -7.44 1.89
CA PHE A 72 -16.05 -6.19 2.16
C PHE A 72 -15.06 -5.79 1.05
N HIS A 73 -14.66 -6.71 0.18
CA HIS A 73 -13.67 -6.52 -0.86
C HIS A 73 -14.19 -7.02 -2.22
N SER A 74 -15.46 -6.73 -2.51
CA SER A 74 -16.11 -7.15 -3.76
C SER A 74 -15.45 -6.55 -5.00
N GLU A 75 -14.89 -5.35 -4.84
CA GLU A 75 -14.23 -4.64 -5.93
C GLU A 75 -12.70 -4.73 -5.77
N PRO A 76 -11.97 -5.15 -6.81
CA PRO A 76 -10.51 -5.27 -6.77
C PRO A 76 -9.78 -4.00 -6.37
N GLU A 77 -10.35 -2.84 -6.68
CA GLU A 77 -9.82 -1.53 -6.32
C GLU A 77 -9.71 -1.34 -4.80
N ILE A 78 -10.64 -1.92 -4.04
CA ILE A 78 -10.61 -1.89 -2.57
C ILE A 78 -9.38 -2.63 -2.06
N LEU A 79 -9.00 -3.74 -2.71
CA LEU A 79 -7.78 -4.45 -2.40
C LEU A 79 -6.53 -3.57 -2.61
N CYS A 80 -6.48 -2.81 -3.70
CA CYS A 80 -5.37 -1.90 -3.97
C CYS A 80 -5.21 -0.86 -2.85
N ALA A 81 -6.33 -0.32 -2.35
CA ALA A 81 -6.34 0.66 -1.27
C ALA A 81 -5.81 0.12 0.07
N THR A 82 -5.77 -1.19 0.27
CA THR A 82 -5.18 -1.81 1.46
C THR A 82 -3.69 -1.46 1.60
N CYS A 83 -2.96 -1.40 0.48
CA CYS A 83 -1.55 -1.01 0.44
C CYS A 83 -1.37 0.45 0.01
N HIS A 84 -2.13 0.90 -1.00
CA HIS A 84 -2.10 2.26 -1.53
C HIS A 84 -3.15 3.15 -0.84
N HIS A 85 -3.13 3.14 0.50
CA HIS A 85 -4.09 3.86 1.31
C HIS A 85 -4.00 5.38 1.13
N ARG A 86 -5.10 6.08 1.38
CA ARG A 86 -5.20 7.55 1.32
C ARG A 86 -4.75 8.17 0.00
N SER A 87 -4.77 7.43 -1.08
CA SER A 87 -4.54 7.93 -2.43
C SER A 87 -5.71 7.54 -3.34
N PRO A 88 -6.02 8.34 -4.35
CA PRO A 88 -6.99 7.94 -5.37
C PRO A 88 -6.53 6.64 -6.02
N LEU A 89 -7.49 5.78 -6.34
CA LEU A 89 -7.23 4.60 -7.14
C LEU A 89 -6.67 5.03 -8.50
N SER A 90 -5.55 4.47 -8.88
CA SER A 90 -4.81 4.87 -10.07
C SER A 90 -3.92 3.73 -10.56
N ALA A 91 -3.71 3.65 -11.85
CA ALA A 91 -2.71 2.76 -12.45
C ALA A 91 -1.28 3.09 -12.02
N THR A 92 -1.05 4.32 -11.57
CA THR A 92 0.23 4.83 -11.10
C THR A 92 0.09 5.46 -9.71
N PRO A 93 -0.17 4.66 -8.66
CA PRO A 93 -0.33 5.20 -7.31
C PRO A 93 0.97 5.88 -6.84
N PRO A 94 0.87 6.93 -6.02
CA PRO A 94 2.05 7.60 -5.50
C PRO A 94 2.90 6.64 -4.66
N LYS A 95 4.22 6.85 -4.70
CA LYS A 95 5.15 6.07 -3.89
C LYS A 95 4.94 6.35 -2.40
N CYS A 96 5.15 5.37 -1.54
CA CYS A 96 5.04 5.53 -0.07
C CYS A 96 5.86 6.73 0.45
N GLY A 97 7.05 6.96 -0.12
CA GLY A 97 7.93 8.07 0.22
C GLY A 97 7.40 9.46 -0.10
N SER A 98 6.31 9.60 -0.88
CA SER A 98 5.68 10.91 -1.12
C SER A 98 4.94 11.44 0.11
N CYS A 99 4.51 10.53 1.00
CA CYS A 99 3.84 10.88 2.25
C CYS A 99 4.65 10.51 3.49
N HIS A 100 5.42 9.41 3.44
CA HIS A 100 6.23 8.91 4.54
C HIS A 100 7.68 9.34 4.36
N SER A 101 8.15 10.27 5.16
CA SER A 101 9.53 10.77 5.13
C SER A 101 10.51 9.81 5.83
N ALA A 102 11.80 9.96 5.54
CA ALA A 102 12.85 9.15 6.19
C ALA A 102 12.96 9.42 7.70
N LYS A 103 12.61 10.63 8.14
CA LYS A 103 12.59 11.05 9.56
C LYS A 103 11.18 11.46 9.95
N ILE A 104 10.91 11.51 11.25
CA ILE A 104 9.63 12.02 11.76
C ILE A 104 9.43 13.47 11.30
N ASP A 105 8.28 13.75 10.69
CA ASP A 105 7.86 15.12 10.36
C ASP A 105 7.18 15.74 11.59
N PRO A 106 7.75 16.79 12.19
CA PRO A 106 7.18 17.38 13.41
C PRO A 106 5.81 18.03 13.21
N ARG A 107 5.38 18.25 11.96
CA ARG A 107 4.05 18.78 11.63
C ARG A 107 2.96 17.70 11.67
N VAL A 108 3.35 16.44 11.56
CA VAL A 108 2.46 15.28 11.56
C VAL A 108 3.16 14.11 12.27
N PRO A 109 3.42 14.24 13.57
CA PRO A 109 4.27 13.30 14.34
C PRO A 109 3.67 11.90 14.44
N GLU A 110 2.36 11.78 14.25
CA GLU A 110 1.64 10.48 14.22
C GLU A 110 1.84 9.70 12.93
N ARG A 111 2.36 10.35 11.88
CA ARG A 111 2.64 9.67 10.61
C ARG A 111 3.93 8.86 10.74
N PRO A 112 3.89 7.54 10.50
CA PRO A 112 5.09 6.72 10.60
C PRO A 112 6.14 7.16 9.57
N THR A 113 7.41 7.03 9.92
CA THR A 113 8.50 7.20 8.97
C THR A 113 8.39 6.15 7.85
N LEU A 114 9.04 6.39 6.72
CA LEU A 114 9.01 5.45 5.59
C LEU A 114 9.46 4.05 5.96
N LYS A 115 10.50 3.93 6.79
CA LYS A 115 10.96 2.65 7.33
C LYS A 115 9.87 1.97 8.16
N ALA A 116 9.26 2.69 9.09
CA ALA A 116 8.20 2.16 9.94
C ALA A 116 6.96 1.80 9.11
N ALA A 117 6.59 2.62 8.12
CA ALA A 117 5.46 2.36 7.25
C ALA A 117 5.59 1.03 6.50
N TYR A 118 6.76 0.73 5.91
CA TYR A 118 7.00 -0.56 5.26
C TYR A 118 6.91 -1.74 6.26
N HIS A 119 7.55 -1.63 7.44
CA HIS A 119 7.52 -2.71 8.41
C HIS A 119 6.11 -2.95 8.95
N LEU A 120 5.37 -1.91 9.32
CA LEU A 120 3.99 -2.04 9.78
C LEU A 120 3.08 -2.65 8.69
N GLN A 121 3.23 -2.21 7.45
CA GLN A 121 2.41 -2.71 6.34
C GLN A 121 2.72 -4.17 6.01
N CYS A 122 3.99 -4.53 5.85
CA CYS A 122 4.38 -5.87 5.42
C CYS A 122 4.28 -6.88 6.56
N MET A 123 4.93 -6.62 7.69
CA MET A 123 4.96 -7.54 8.82
C MET A 123 3.59 -7.67 9.49
N GLY A 124 2.90 -6.55 9.71
CA GLY A 124 1.57 -6.56 10.31
C GLY A 124 0.54 -7.31 9.46
N CYS A 125 0.63 -7.22 8.13
CA CYS A 125 -0.23 -8.00 7.24
C CYS A 125 0.12 -9.50 7.27
N HIS A 126 1.41 -9.85 7.24
CA HIS A 126 1.86 -11.25 7.30
C HIS A 126 1.48 -11.91 8.62
N ASP A 127 1.63 -11.22 9.73
CA ASP A 127 1.20 -11.66 11.05
C ASP A 127 -0.33 -11.83 11.10
N GLY A 128 -1.07 -10.78 10.80
CA GLY A 128 -2.55 -10.77 10.86
C GLY A 128 -3.23 -11.75 9.89
N MET A 129 -2.56 -12.17 8.82
CA MET A 129 -3.06 -13.15 7.85
C MET A 129 -2.47 -14.55 8.04
N ASP A 130 -1.69 -14.79 9.08
CA ASP A 130 -1.02 -16.06 9.37
C ASP A 130 -0.27 -16.61 8.13
N VAL A 131 0.55 -15.75 7.53
CA VAL A 131 1.28 -16.10 6.30
C VAL A 131 2.47 -16.97 6.64
N ALA A 132 2.49 -18.20 6.14
CA ALA A 132 3.53 -19.16 6.43
C ALA A 132 4.94 -18.72 5.99
N ARG A 133 5.07 -17.95 4.89
CA ARG A 133 6.36 -17.45 4.38
C ARG A 133 6.21 -16.22 3.49
N PRO A 134 7.08 -15.20 3.62
CA PRO A 134 8.05 -15.08 4.74
C PRO A 134 7.33 -14.80 6.05
N LEU A 135 7.86 -15.31 7.15
CA LEU A 135 7.38 -14.94 8.48
C LEU A 135 7.70 -13.45 8.73
N ASP A 136 6.87 -12.79 9.51
CA ASP A 136 7.07 -11.42 9.97
C ASP A 136 8.40 -11.21 10.69
N THR A 137 8.88 -12.24 11.41
CA THR A 137 10.16 -12.27 12.14
C THR A 137 11.36 -12.67 11.29
N SER A 138 11.16 -13.06 10.01
CA SER A 138 12.22 -13.55 9.14
C SER A 138 12.93 -12.41 8.38
N CYS A 139 13.72 -11.61 9.08
CA CYS A 139 14.39 -10.41 8.54
C CYS A 139 15.16 -10.67 7.23
N ALA A 140 15.91 -11.78 7.16
CA ALA A 140 16.70 -12.15 5.98
C ALA A 140 15.87 -12.49 4.74
N SER A 141 14.59 -12.78 4.90
CA SER A 141 13.69 -13.04 3.76
C SER A 141 13.35 -11.78 2.97
N CYS A 142 13.44 -10.62 3.63
CA CYS A 142 13.20 -9.31 3.02
C CYS A 142 14.49 -8.49 2.88
N HIS A 143 15.48 -8.72 3.76
CA HIS A 143 16.72 -7.97 3.81
C HIS A 143 17.92 -8.83 3.43
N LYS A 144 18.36 -8.72 2.18
CA LYS A 144 19.58 -9.36 1.72
C LYS A 144 20.78 -8.46 2.03
N PRO A 145 21.78 -8.91 2.80
CA PRO A 145 22.99 -8.14 3.04
C PRO A 145 23.70 -7.81 1.71
N ARG A 146 24.25 -6.61 1.61
CA ARG A 146 25.16 -6.30 0.50
C ARG A 146 26.42 -7.15 0.63
N ALA A 147 26.95 -7.59 -0.49
CA ALA A 147 28.29 -8.16 -0.50
C ALA A 147 29.24 -7.09 0.07
N THR A 148 29.95 -7.44 1.14
CA THR A 148 31.05 -6.60 1.60
C THR A 148 32.10 -6.63 0.52
N GLU A 149 32.40 -5.48 -0.10
CA GLU A 149 33.63 -5.36 -0.86
C GLU A 149 34.75 -5.69 0.13
N ASN A 150 35.43 -6.82 -0.13
CA ASN A 150 36.59 -7.18 0.63
C ASN A 150 37.58 -6.02 0.49
N ALA A 151 37.76 -5.26 1.56
CA ALA A 151 38.85 -4.32 1.66
C ALA A 151 40.15 -5.13 1.58
N ASN A 152 40.77 -5.10 0.42
CA ASN A 152 42.17 -5.48 0.27
C ASN A 152 43.06 -4.44 0.89
#